data_dd2302277bdcbbc3e2ba600472442338
#
_entry.id   dd2302277bdcbbc3e2ba600472442338
#
_cell.length_a   1.000
_cell.length_b   1.000
_cell.length_c   1.000
_cell.angle_alpha   90.00
_cell.angle_beta   90.00
_cell.angle_gamma   90.00
#
_symmetry.space_group_name_H-M   'P 1'
#
loop_
_entity.id
_entity.type
_entity.pdbx_description
1 polymer ?
#
loop_
_entity_poly.entity_id
_entity_poly.type
_entity_poly.pdbx_seq_one_letter_code
_entity_poly.pdbx_strand_id
1 'polypeptide(L)'
;MTRISMSNRQVFSAEEIEALFMATGFEANALHRALSQGWLFARRTQSLRPTYIIPMEVHETIRKYLLDQMKGQVVVRTTPPIIQQDEATCLVQDFQTFIDYVSNHEIQLTTGGAMYKRHVQRLMELFSVPEDLTIPEWRFGYGRRTHDYPDRLALLYDFAYDQNFVIETDEQTLVVSDAIREWTVLSRAQQMQRILQFYIRLYRRPIPRLREIVEMIRTLAEEWVESNSVLAACGSMVSQFYYDTREAVWNQRILKMLTHLGVIRLGFDQESDEQWFQMTNLGQELLTQDELQLVDETSHSQASIIVQPNFEVMVTVHDSQVESVLSQFADLLSAGSIRIYRILEQSVQRGLAAGYDFARWRATLAQASIGPIPGNVERTLIEWETMHASERPLSS
;
A
#
# COMPACT_ATOMS: atom_id res chain seq x y z
N MET A 1 5.24 -8.42 20.87
CA MET A 1 6.60 -8.14 20.38
C MET A 1 6.76 -8.52 18.91
N THR A 2 6.43 -9.73 18.46
CA THR A 2 6.51 -10.16 17.05
C THR A 2 5.93 -9.15 16.08
N ARG A 3 4.78 -8.55 16.39
CA ARG A 3 4.12 -7.56 15.53
C ARG A 3 4.90 -6.26 15.36
N ILE A 4 5.63 -5.84 16.38
CA ILE A 4 6.39 -4.58 16.38
C ILE A 4 7.74 -4.79 15.70
N SER A 5 8.39 -5.90 16.00
CA SER A 5 9.76 -6.16 15.55
C SER A 5 9.88 -6.61 14.10
N MET A 6 8.77 -7.04 13.48
CA MET A 6 8.73 -7.34 12.04
C MET A 6 8.42 -6.10 11.19
N SER A 7 7.98 -5.00 11.80
CA SER A 7 7.80 -3.72 11.11
C SER A 7 9.15 -3.01 10.96
N ASN A 8 9.42 -2.38 9.83
CA ASN A 8 10.61 -1.53 9.68
C ASN A 8 10.48 -0.18 10.40
N ARG A 9 9.36 0.05 11.09
CA ARG A 9 9.11 1.28 11.86
C ARG A 9 9.77 1.18 13.24
N GLN A 10 10.42 2.27 13.63
CA GLN A 10 11.01 2.40 14.97
C GLN A 10 10.13 3.22 15.92
N VAL A 11 9.18 4.00 15.39
CA VAL A 11 8.35 4.92 16.17
C VAL A 11 6.89 4.47 16.11
N PHE A 12 6.27 4.36 17.27
CA PHE A 12 4.88 3.92 17.44
C PHE A 12 4.13 4.90 18.33
N SER A 13 2.84 5.12 18.04
CA SER A 13 1.97 5.87 18.95
C SER A 13 1.60 5.06 20.18
N ALA A 14 1.12 5.73 21.24
CA ALA A 14 0.63 5.06 22.44
C ALA A 14 -0.52 4.11 22.11
N GLU A 15 -1.42 4.54 21.21
CA GLU A 15 -2.60 3.76 20.81
C GLU A 15 -2.20 2.51 20.00
N GLU A 16 -1.20 2.61 19.13
CA GLU A 16 -0.66 1.46 18.40
C GLU A 16 -0.08 0.43 19.38
N ILE A 17 0.69 0.88 20.36
CA ILE A 17 1.28 0.01 21.37
C ILE A 17 0.18 -0.63 22.25
N GLU A 18 -0.79 0.15 22.72
CA GLU A 18 -1.92 -0.35 23.52
C GLU A 18 -2.78 -1.35 22.73
N ALA A 19 -3.11 -1.04 21.48
CA ALA A 19 -3.86 -1.94 20.60
C ALA A 19 -3.12 -3.26 20.37
N LEU A 20 -1.79 -3.22 20.26
CA LEU A 20 -0.97 -4.42 20.12
C LEU A 20 -0.94 -5.26 21.41
N PHE A 21 -0.90 -4.64 22.58
CA PHE A 21 -0.95 -5.37 23.86
C PHE A 21 -2.34 -5.97 24.09
N MET A 22 -3.41 -5.22 23.81
CA MET A 22 -4.79 -5.72 23.93
C MET A 22 -5.06 -6.92 23.00
N ALA A 23 -4.60 -6.83 21.74
CA ALA A 23 -4.78 -7.90 20.76
C ALA A 23 -4.01 -9.19 21.09
N THR A 24 -3.00 -9.14 21.98
CA THR A 24 -2.16 -10.29 22.35
C THR A 24 -2.49 -10.85 23.74
N GLY A 25 -3.50 -10.31 24.44
CA GLY A 25 -3.88 -10.76 25.80
C GLY A 25 -2.81 -10.49 26.86
N PHE A 26 -1.87 -9.59 26.60
CA PHE A 26 -0.83 -9.25 27.57
C PHE A 26 -1.40 -8.45 28.75
N GLU A 27 -0.86 -8.72 29.94
CA GLU A 27 -1.20 -7.99 31.16
C GLU A 27 -0.90 -6.49 31.05
N ALA A 28 -1.66 -5.68 31.78
CA ALA A 28 -1.52 -4.22 31.88
C ALA A 28 -0.09 -3.73 32.19
N ASN A 29 0.77 -4.58 32.73
CA ASN A 29 2.16 -4.27 33.08
C ASN A 29 3.17 -4.51 31.95
N ALA A 30 2.77 -4.99 30.78
CA ALA A 30 3.72 -5.33 29.69
C ALA A 30 4.44 -4.11 29.15
N LEU A 31 3.73 -2.98 29.00
CA LEU A 31 4.33 -1.71 28.59
C LEU A 31 5.35 -1.20 29.61
N HIS A 32 4.99 -1.25 30.90
CA HIS A 32 5.90 -0.83 31.98
C HIS A 32 7.15 -1.71 32.02
N ARG A 33 7.03 -3.02 31.85
CA ARG A 33 8.19 -3.94 31.74
C ARG A 33 9.07 -3.61 30.53
N ALA A 34 8.49 -3.38 29.36
CA ALA A 34 9.25 -3.01 28.17
C ALA A 34 10.02 -1.70 28.35
N LEU A 35 9.40 -0.70 28.99
CA LEU A 35 10.05 0.56 29.32
C LEU A 35 11.17 0.37 30.37
N SER A 36 10.93 -0.36 31.45
CA SER A 36 11.91 -0.59 32.51
C SER A 36 13.10 -1.43 32.04
N GLN A 37 12.92 -2.30 31.05
CA GLN A 37 13.98 -3.12 30.45
C GLN A 37 14.72 -2.42 29.31
N GLY A 38 14.33 -1.19 28.96
CA GLY A 38 14.96 -0.43 27.86
C GLY A 38 14.65 -0.97 26.47
N TRP A 39 13.57 -1.74 26.31
CA TRP A 39 13.11 -2.21 24.99
C TRP A 39 12.29 -1.15 24.24
N LEU A 40 11.70 -0.22 25.00
CA LEU A 40 10.95 0.93 24.51
C LEU A 40 11.41 2.17 25.23
N PHE A 41 11.44 3.30 24.55
CA PHE A 41 11.69 4.63 25.11
C PHE A 41 10.54 5.54 24.78
N ALA A 42 10.00 6.22 25.80
CA ALA A 42 9.00 7.26 25.57
C ALA A 42 9.67 8.52 25.03
N ARG A 43 9.20 9.03 23.89
CA ARG A 43 9.58 10.30 23.33
C ARG A 43 8.46 11.31 23.58
N ARG A 44 8.79 12.42 24.23
CA ARG A 44 7.89 13.56 24.31
C ARG A 44 7.94 14.31 22.97
N THR A 45 6.84 14.27 22.25
CA THR A 45 6.58 15.16 21.11
C THR A 45 5.79 16.36 21.62
N GLN A 46 5.69 17.41 20.82
CA GLN A 46 4.84 18.57 21.16
C GLN A 46 3.34 18.20 21.25
N SER A 47 2.96 17.01 20.81
CA SER A 47 1.62 16.44 21.01
C SER A 47 1.46 15.97 22.46
N LEU A 48 0.24 16.09 23.00
CA LEU A 48 -0.13 15.68 24.37
C LEU A 48 0.03 14.17 24.63
N ARG A 49 0.26 13.35 23.60
CA ARG A 49 0.37 11.89 23.72
C ARG A 49 1.82 11.44 23.46
N PRO A 50 2.35 10.54 24.30
CA PRO A 50 3.70 10.03 24.11
C PRO A 50 3.78 9.15 22.84
N THR A 51 4.90 9.26 22.12
CA THR A 51 5.30 8.26 21.14
C THR A 51 6.38 7.38 21.75
N TYR A 52 6.45 6.14 21.29
CA TYR A 52 7.44 5.16 21.78
C TYR A 52 8.42 4.84 20.68
N ILE A 53 9.70 4.77 21.03
CA ILE A 53 10.78 4.40 20.12
C ILE A 53 11.36 3.07 20.56
N ILE A 54 11.60 2.17 19.61
CA ILE A 54 12.40 0.97 19.80
C ILE A 54 13.81 1.28 19.29
N PRO A 55 14.86 1.16 20.12
CA PRO A 55 16.22 1.28 19.63
C PRO A 55 16.51 0.28 18.51
N MET A 56 17.30 0.70 17.51
CA MET A 56 17.57 -0.13 16.33
C MET A 56 18.20 -1.48 16.72
N GLU A 57 19.13 -1.48 17.64
CA GLU A 57 19.81 -2.70 18.11
C GLU A 57 18.83 -3.68 18.79
N VAL A 58 17.86 -3.14 19.55
CA VAL A 58 16.81 -3.98 20.19
C VAL A 58 15.88 -4.51 19.12
N HIS A 59 15.49 -3.68 18.16
CA HIS A 59 14.62 -4.06 17.05
C HIS A 59 15.26 -5.18 16.21
N GLU A 60 16.50 -5.02 15.79
CA GLU A 60 17.25 -6.01 15.01
C GLU A 60 17.47 -7.32 15.78
N THR A 61 17.80 -7.22 17.06
CA THR A 61 18.00 -8.41 17.92
C THR A 61 16.72 -9.21 18.05
N ILE A 62 15.58 -8.54 18.32
CA ILE A 62 14.29 -9.22 18.44
C ILE A 62 13.86 -9.78 17.08
N ARG A 63 14.03 -9.03 16.00
CA ARG A 63 13.73 -9.48 14.64
C ARG A 63 14.49 -10.74 14.29
N LYS A 64 15.80 -10.74 14.52
CA LYS A 64 16.67 -11.91 14.28
C LYS A 64 16.21 -13.10 15.09
N TYR A 65 15.99 -12.94 16.40
CA TYR A 65 15.49 -14.01 17.27
C TYR A 65 14.18 -14.61 16.77
N LEU A 66 13.22 -13.78 16.35
CA LEU A 66 11.94 -14.23 15.81
C LEU A 66 12.10 -14.99 14.48
N LEU A 67 12.94 -14.50 13.59
CA LEU A 67 13.21 -15.17 12.33
C LEU A 67 13.89 -16.54 12.56
N ASP A 68 14.82 -16.62 13.50
CA ASP A 68 15.49 -17.88 13.84
C ASP A 68 14.48 -18.90 14.44
N GLN A 69 13.53 -18.44 15.26
CA GLN A 69 12.43 -19.27 15.77
C GLN A 69 11.52 -19.76 14.62
N MET A 70 11.18 -18.89 13.68
CA MET A 70 10.37 -19.25 12.52
C MET A 70 11.10 -20.23 11.61
N LYS A 71 12.40 -20.03 11.35
CA LYS A 71 13.23 -20.96 10.57
C LYS A 71 13.21 -22.37 11.15
N GLY A 72 13.20 -22.50 12.48
CA GLY A 72 13.11 -23.80 13.14
C GLY A 72 11.76 -24.50 13.01
N GLN A 73 10.71 -23.80 12.58
CA GLN A 73 9.35 -24.35 12.38
C GLN A 73 9.02 -24.64 10.91
N VAL A 74 9.78 -24.07 9.99
CA VAL A 74 9.54 -24.20 8.56
C VAL A 74 10.15 -25.48 8.02
N VAL A 75 9.39 -26.24 7.24
CA VAL A 75 9.85 -27.42 6.56
C VAL A 75 10.59 -27.00 5.29
N VAL A 76 11.87 -27.38 5.19
CA VAL A 76 12.78 -26.96 4.11
C VAL A 76 13.28 -28.20 3.37
N ARG A 77 13.46 -28.06 2.06
CA ARG A 77 14.17 -29.06 1.25
C ARG A 77 15.08 -28.42 0.20
N THR A 78 16.18 -29.05 -0.10
CA THR A 78 17.13 -28.61 -1.14
C THR A 78 16.77 -29.14 -2.53
N THR A 79 16.09 -30.30 -2.59
CA THR A 79 15.67 -30.92 -3.86
C THR A 79 14.45 -30.19 -4.40
N PRO A 80 14.50 -29.68 -5.64
CA PRO A 80 13.36 -29.00 -6.25
C PRO A 80 12.14 -29.92 -6.40
N PRO A 81 10.91 -29.38 -6.33
CA PRO A 81 9.69 -30.09 -6.76
C PRO A 81 9.75 -30.50 -8.23
N ILE A 82 9.01 -31.54 -8.57
CA ILE A 82 8.97 -32.08 -9.95
C ILE A 82 8.32 -31.07 -10.91
N ILE A 83 7.23 -30.45 -10.48
CA ILE A 83 6.52 -29.42 -11.25
C ILE A 83 6.87 -28.07 -10.66
N GLN A 84 7.35 -27.14 -11.50
CA GLN A 84 7.70 -25.80 -11.07
C GLN A 84 6.98 -24.77 -11.94
N GLN A 85 6.51 -23.70 -11.30
CA GLN A 85 5.94 -22.53 -11.95
C GLN A 85 6.80 -21.33 -11.60
N ASP A 86 7.55 -20.84 -12.58
CA ASP A 86 8.38 -19.63 -12.49
C ASP A 86 7.99 -18.70 -13.63
N GLU A 87 7.45 -17.55 -13.30
CA GLU A 87 6.97 -16.59 -14.29
C GLU A 87 7.99 -15.48 -14.62
N ALA A 88 9.09 -15.44 -13.88
CA ALA A 88 10.17 -14.49 -14.12
C ALA A 88 9.67 -13.05 -14.35
N THR A 89 9.94 -12.48 -15.53
CA THR A 89 9.52 -11.11 -15.90
C THR A 89 8.31 -11.09 -16.85
N CYS A 90 7.56 -12.19 -16.98
CA CYS A 90 6.41 -12.29 -17.90
C CYS A 90 5.35 -11.23 -17.62
N LEU A 91 5.22 -10.78 -16.36
CA LEU A 91 4.23 -9.75 -16.00
C LEU A 91 4.45 -8.44 -16.75
N VAL A 92 5.71 -8.01 -16.94
CA VAL A 92 6.03 -6.80 -17.72
C VAL A 92 5.72 -6.99 -19.20
N GLN A 93 5.95 -8.20 -19.72
CA GLN A 93 5.59 -8.52 -21.10
C GLN A 93 4.08 -8.51 -21.31
N ASP A 94 3.33 -9.06 -20.37
CA ASP A 94 1.85 -9.06 -20.43
C ASP A 94 1.29 -7.64 -20.23
N PHE A 95 1.95 -6.81 -19.43
CA PHE A 95 1.61 -5.40 -19.34
C PHE A 95 1.79 -4.66 -20.68
N GLN A 96 2.91 -4.90 -21.37
CA GLN A 96 3.11 -4.33 -22.71
C GLN A 96 2.03 -4.83 -23.68
N THR A 97 1.72 -6.13 -23.65
CA THR A 97 0.64 -6.72 -24.46
C THR A 97 -0.71 -6.06 -24.17
N PHE A 98 -1.01 -5.76 -22.90
CA PHE A 98 -2.22 -5.05 -22.52
C PHE A 98 -2.25 -3.63 -23.08
N ILE A 99 -1.18 -2.86 -22.96
CA ILE A 99 -1.07 -1.49 -23.47
C ILE A 99 -1.19 -1.48 -25.01
N ASP A 100 -0.49 -2.37 -25.70
CA ASP A 100 -0.57 -2.50 -27.16
C ASP A 100 -1.97 -2.88 -27.61
N TYR A 101 -2.64 -3.77 -26.87
CA TYR A 101 -4.03 -4.13 -27.16
C TYR A 101 -4.97 -2.94 -27.02
N VAL A 102 -4.86 -2.16 -25.94
CA VAL A 102 -5.67 -0.94 -25.75
C VAL A 102 -5.38 0.10 -26.83
N SER A 103 -4.12 0.24 -27.26
CA SER A 103 -3.73 1.20 -28.30
C SER A 103 -4.28 0.84 -29.68
N ASN A 104 -4.42 -0.46 -29.99
CA ASN A 104 -4.77 -0.93 -31.34
C ASN A 104 -6.25 -1.33 -31.49
N HIS A 105 -7.05 -1.26 -30.41
CA HIS A 105 -8.46 -1.65 -30.43
C HIS A 105 -9.33 -0.59 -29.78
N GLU A 106 -10.49 -0.35 -30.34
CA GLU A 106 -11.52 0.43 -29.68
C GLU A 106 -12.18 -0.42 -28.60
N ILE A 107 -11.83 -0.15 -27.34
CA ILE A 107 -12.33 -0.88 -26.19
C ILE A 107 -13.45 -0.10 -25.54
N GLN A 108 -14.68 -0.41 -25.94
CA GLN A 108 -15.85 0.09 -25.24
C GLN A 108 -16.04 -0.59 -23.90
N LEU A 109 -16.41 0.18 -22.88
CA LEU A 109 -16.73 -0.28 -21.56
C LEU A 109 -18.23 -0.49 -21.41
N THR A 110 -18.63 -1.39 -20.53
CA THR A 110 -20.03 -1.55 -20.15
C THR A 110 -20.53 -0.32 -19.39
N THR A 111 -21.82 -0.16 -19.22
CA THR A 111 -22.42 0.90 -18.38
C THR A 111 -21.89 0.87 -16.94
N GLY A 112 -21.44 -0.30 -16.48
CA GLY A 112 -20.73 -0.45 -15.22
C GLY A 112 -19.24 -0.08 -15.29
N GLY A 113 -18.65 0.28 -16.46
CA GLY A 113 -17.25 0.63 -16.68
C GLY A 113 -16.30 -0.56 -16.75
N ALA A 114 -16.79 -1.79 -16.97
CA ALA A 114 -15.95 -2.96 -17.18
C ALA A 114 -15.73 -3.22 -18.68
N MET A 115 -14.58 -3.81 -19.05
CA MET A 115 -14.36 -4.32 -20.40
C MET A 115 -15.34 -5.45 -20.71
N TYR A 116 -15.84 -5.50 -21.94
CA TYR A 116 -16.64 -6.65 -22.38
C TYR A 116 -15.84 -7.94 -22.35
N LYS A 117 -16.50 -9.06 -21.98
CA LYS A 117 -15.90 -10.38 -21.85
C LYS A 117 -15.04 -10.80 -23.06
N ARG A 118 -15.42 -10.42 -24.28
CA ARG A 118 -14.65 -10.70 -25.51
C ARG A 118 -13.22 -10.13 -25.46
N HIS A 119 -13.02 -8.92 -24.88
CA HIS A 119 -11.70 -8.30 -24.74
C HIS A 119 -10.88 -9.00 -23.68
N VAL A 120 -11.51 -9.38 -22.57
CA VAL A 120 -10.86 -10.14 -21.49
C VAL A 120 -10.38 -11.50 -22.02
N GLN A 121 -11.24 -12.23 -22.76
CA GLN A 121 -10.88 -13.49 -23.41
C GLN A 121 -9.70 -13.34 -24.35
N ARG A 122 -9.74 -12.31 -25.19
CA ARG A 122 -8.65 -12.06 -26.15
C ARG A 122 -7.33 -11.71 -25.47
N LEU A 123 -7.36 -10.93 -24.41
CA LEU A 123 -6.16 -10.62 -23.61
C LEU A 123 -5.59 -11.89 -22.96
N MET A 124 -6.44 -12.79 -22.43
CA MET A 124 -5.99 -14.06 -21.86
C MET A 124 -5.32 -14.98 -22.89
N GLU A 125 -5.77 -14.94 -24.15
CA GLU A 125 -5.13 -15.67 -25.25
C GLU A 125 -3.77 -15.09 -25.64
N LEU A 126 -3.56 -13.79 -25.43
CA LEU A 126 -2.34 -13.07 -25.81
C LEU A 126 -1.30 -13.03 -24.68
N PHE A 127 -1.70 -13.20 -23.43
CA PHE A 127 -0.80 -13.16 -22.30
C PHE A 127 0.14 -14.37 -22.27
N SER A 128 1.37 -14.13 -21.84
CA SER A 128 2.38 -15.18 -21.65
C SER A 128 1.96 -16.17 -20.57
N VAL A 129 1.19 -15.71 -19.58
CA VAL A 129 0.62 -16.53 -18.52
C VAL A 129 -0.90 -16.32 -18.52
N PRO A 130 -1.64 -17.17 -19.26
CA PRO A 130 -3.09 -17.10 -19.28
C PRO A 130 -3.67 -17.58 -17.95
N GLU A 131 -4.78 -16.99 -17.53
CA GLU A 131 -5.55 -17.43 -16.37
C GLU A 131 -6.92 -17.93 -16.81
N ASP A 132 -7.49 -18.83 -15.99
CA ASP A 132 -8.87 -19.28 -16.18
C ASP A 132 -9.83 -18.09 -16.03
N LEU A 133 -10.81 -18.02 -16.94
CA LEU A 133 -11.88 -17.02 -16.93
C LEU A 133 -12.96 -17.31 -15.88
N THR A 134 -12.83 -18.36 -15.12
CA THR A 134 -13.69 -18.66 -13.98
C THR A 134 -13.41 -17.64 -12.89
N ILE A 135 -14.17 -16.56 -12.88
CA ILE A 135 -14.01 -15.47 -11.92
C ILE A 135 -14.65 -15.91 -10.60
N PRO A 136 -13.93 -15.92 -9.47
CA PRO A 136 -14.53 -16.14 -8.17
C PRO A 136 -15.66 -15.15 -7.90
N GLU A 137 -16.70 -15.57 -7.19
CA GLU A 137 -17.85 -14.73 -6.86
C GLU A 137 -17.46 -13.43 -6.12
N TRP A 138 -16.36 -13.48 -5.37
CA TRP A 138 -15.87 -12.34 -4.64
C TRP A 138 -14.34 -12.25 -4.63
N ARG A 139 -13.81 -11.05 -4.81
CA ARG A 139 -12.40 -10.70 -4.70
C ARG A 139 -12.24 -9.47 -3.85
N PHE A 140 -11.18 -9.42 -3.07
CA PHE A 140 -10.77 -8.17 -2.50
C PHE A 140 -9.69 -7.52 -3.36
N GLY A 141 -9.85 -6.27 -3.56
CA GLY A 141 -8.95 -5.38 -4.27
C GLY A 141 -9.52 -3.99 -4.14
N TYR A 142 -8.72 -3.00 -4.36
CA TYR A 142 -9.14 -1.61 -4.25
C TYR A 142 -9.19 -0.93 -5.60
N GLY A 143 -8.77 -1.63 -6.63
CA GLY A 143 -8.85 -1.14 -7.96
C GLY A 143 -10.28 -1.13 -8.49
N ARG A 144 -10.48 -0.38 -9.54
CA ARG A 144 -11.72 -0.40 -10.29
C ARG A 144 -11.85 -1.74 -11.01
N ARG A 145 -12.94 -2.46 -10.80
CA ARG A 145 -13.24 -3.67 -11.59
C ARG A 145 -12.36 -4.90 -11.33
N THR A 146 -11.60 -4.95 -10.25
CA THR A 146 -10.79 -6.14 -9.91
C THR A 146 -11.61 -7.41 -9.83
N HIS A 147 -12.89 -7.32 -9.50
CA HIS A 147 -13.82 -8.44 -9.44
C HIS A 147 -14.30 -8.94 -10.81
N ASP A 148 -14.11 -8.16 -11.88
CA ASP A 148 -14.59 -8.49 -13.22
C ASP A 148 -13.51 -9.22 -14.06
N TYR A 149 -12.25 -9.28 -13.58
CA TYR A 149 -11.10 -9.78 -14.34
C TYR A 149 -10.34 -10.88 -13.60
N PRO A 150 -9.61 -11.77 -14.32
CA PRO A 150 -8.59 -12.63 -13.72
C PRO A 150 -7.55 -11.82 -12.93
N ASP A 151 -6.92 -12.43 -11.91
CA ASP A 151 -6.08 -11.69 -10.94
C ASP A 151 -4.92 -10.93 -11.59
N ARG A 152 -4.27 -11.56 -12.57
CA ARG A 152 -3.17 -10.96 -13.32
C ARG A 152 -3.61 -9.75 -14.14
N LEU A 153 -4.68 -9.90 -14.91
CA LEU A 153 -5.24 -8.79 -15.67
C LEU A 153 -5.76 -7.69 -14.75
N ALA A 154 -6.40 -8.04 -13.65
CA ALA A 154 -6.89 -7.08 -12.66
C ALA A 154 -5.75 -6.24 -12.09
N LEU A 155 -4.61 -6.87 -11.72
CA LEU A 155 -3.43 -6.15 -11.25
C LEU A 155 -2.88 -5.20 -12.30
N LEU A 156 -2.74 -5.67 -13.55
CA LEU A 156 -2.18 -4.86 -14.64
C LEU A 156 -3.10 -3.69 -15.01
N TYR A 157 -4.41 -3.93 -15.07
CA TYR A 157 -5.39 -2.88 -15.36
C TYR A 157 -5.41 -1.82 -14.27
N ASP A 158 -5.47 -2.24 -12.99
CA ASP A 158 -5.47 -1.31 -11.87
C ASP A 158 -4.16 -0.52 -11.79
N PHE A 159 -3.02 -1.16 -12.06
CA PHE A 159 -1.72 -0.48 -12.16
C PHE A 159 -1.71 0.56 -13.27
N ALA A 160 -2.15 0.19 -14.47
CA ALA A 160 -2.21 1.11 -15.61
C ALA A 160 -3.09 2.32 -15.32
N TYR A 161 -4.22 2.10 -14.64
CA TYR A 161 -5.16 3.14 -14.25
C TYR A 161 -4.58 4.06 -13.15
N ASP A 162 -3.98 3.50 -12.10
CA ASP A 162 -3.34 4.23 -11.00
C ASP A 162 -2.20 5.15 -11.51
N GLN A 163 -1.46 4.67 -12.49
CA GLN A 163 -0.37 5.43 -13.11
C GLN A 163 -0.85 6.38 -14.22
N ASN A 164 -2.15 6.46 -14.47
CA ASN A 164 -2.74 7.21 -15.60
C ASN A 164 -2.20 6.79 -16.97
N PHE A 165 -1.72 5.57 -17.15
CA PHE A 165 -1.28 5.05 -18.44
C PHE A 165 -2.48 4.73 -19.34
N VAL A 166 -3.60 4.36 -18.74
CA VAL A 166 -4.90 4.23 -19.41
C VAL A 166 -5.93 5.14 -18.74
N ILE A 167 -6.82 5.69 -19.53
CA ILE A 167 -7.91 6.58 -19.08
C ILE A 167 -9.23 6.16 -19.71
N GLU A 168 -10.32 6.35 -18.98
CA GLU A 168 -11.67 6.18 -19.47
C GLU A 168 -12.16 7.53 -20.04
N THR A 169 -12.62 7.53 -21.28
CA THR A 169 -13.19 8.73 -21.89
C THR A 169 -14.67 8.92 -21.51
N ASP A 170 -15.21 10.11 -21.77
CA ASP A 170 -16.65 10.41 -21.57
C ASP A 170 -17.55 9.50 -22.41
N GLU A 171 -17.02 8.96 -23.52
CA GLU A 171 -17.70 8.02 -24.41
C GLU A 171 -17.64 6.55 -23.89
N GLN A 172 -17.18 6.35 -22.67
CA GLN A 172 -16.97 5.03 -22.07
C GLN A 172 -16.02 4.13 -22.88
N THR A 173 -14.99 4.71 -23.46
CA THR A 173 -13.90 3.97 -24.12
C THR A 173 -12.63 4.03 -23.28
N LEU A 174 -11.84 2.94 -23.34
CA LEU A 174 -10.54 2.88 -22.70
C LEU A 174 -9.46 3.26 -23.72
N VAL A 175 -8.64 4.22 -23.39
CA VAL A 175 -7.56 4.71 -24.25
C VAL A 175 -6.23 4.81 -23.50
N VAL A 176 -5.11 4.67 -24.23
CA VAL A 176 -3.77 4.87 -23.68
C VAL A 176 -3.45 6.36 -23.66
N SER A 177 -2.91 6.85 -22.55
CA SER A 177 -2.49 8.24 -22.40
C SER A 177 -1.01 8.43 -22.73
N ASP A 178 -0.60 9.70 -22.90
CA ASP A 178 0.81 10.07 -23.11
C ASP A 178 1.73 9.73 -21.92
N ALA A 179 1.17 9.54 -20.73
CA ALA A 179 1.92 9.17 -19.53
C ALA A 179 2.65 7.82 -19.68
N ILE A 180 2.22 6.95 -20.59
CA ILE A 180 2.89 5.67 -20.86
C ILE A 180 4.36 5.85 -21.31
N ARG A 181 4.75 7.01 -21.82
CA ARG A 181 6.13 7.30 -22.21
C ARG A 181 7.11 7.19 -21.03
N GLU A 182 6.66 7.51 -19.83
CA GLU A 182 7.48 7.35 -18.61
C GLU A 182 7.82 5.88 -18.34
N TRP A 183 6.90 4.98 -18.68
CA TRP A 183 7.08 3.55 -18.53
C TRP A 183 8.08 2.98 -19.54
N THR A 184 8.06 3.45 -20.78
CA THR A 184 8.87 2.89 -21.86
C THR A 184 10.37 3.17 -21.71
N VAL A 185 10.76 4.18 -20.93
CA VAL A 185 12.17 4.51 -20.65
C VAL A 185 12.75 3.73 -19.47
N LEU A 186 11.92 3.04 -18.70
CA LEU A 186 12.36 2.25 -17.54
C LEU A 186 13.00 0.94 -17.98
N SER A 187 14.03 0.51 -17.26
CA SER A 187 14.56 -0.86 -17.39
C SER A 187 13.52 -1.88 -16.91
N ARG A 188 13.65 -3.13 -17.39
CA ARG A 188 12.72 -4.20 -16.98
C ARG A 188 12.68 -4.43 -15.46
N ALA A 189 13.81 -4.31 -14.79
CA ALA A 189 13.88 -4.41 -13.34
C ALA A 189 13.10 -3.28 -12.64
N GLN A 190 13.26 -2.02 -13.12
CA GLN A 190 12.51 -0.89 -12.62
C GLN A 190 11.00 -1.02 -12.87
N GLN A 191 10.62 -1.57 -14.03
CA GLN A 191 9.23 -1.86 -14.35
C GLN A 191 8.63 -2.89 -13.38
N MET A 192 9.33 -4.00 -13.13
CA MET A 192 8.91 -5.02 -12.17
C MET A 192 8.79 -4.44 -10.76
N GLN A 193 9.77 -3.66 -10.34
CA GLN A 193 9.79 -3.02 -9.03
C GLN A 193 8.59 -2.07 -8.86
N ARG A 194 8.25 -1.28 -9.88
CA ARG A 194 7.11 -0.35 -9.83
C ARG A 194 5.78 -1.08 -9.68
N ILE A 195 5.59 -2.22 -10.37
CA ILE A 195 4.40 -3.06 -10.19
C ILE A 195 4.38 -3.73 -8.81
N LEU A 196 5.52 -4.22 -8.31
CA LEU A 196 5.62 -4.82 -6.97
C LEU A 196 5.25 -3.80 -5.88
N GLN A 197 5.76 -2.58 -5.95
CA GLN A 197 5.42 -1.50 -5.03
C GLN A 197 3.92 -1.16 -5.09
N PHE A 198 3.36 -1.10 -6.30
CA PHE A 198 1.93 -0.90 -6.48
C PHE A 198 1.11 -2.02 -5.82
N TYR A 199 1.47 -3.28 -6.02
CA TYR A 199 0.81 -4.43 -5.40
C TYR A 199 0.83 -4.33 -3.86
N ILE A 200 1.98 -4.06 -3.25
CA ILE A 200 2.11 -3.92 -1.79
C ILE A 200 1.23 -2.78 -1.28
N ARG A 201 1.16 -1.67 -2.00
CA ARG A 201 0.31 -0.52 -1.67
C ARG A 201 -1.18 -0.84 -1.81
N LEU A 202 -1.57 -1.48 -2.90
CA LEU A 202 -2.95 -1.85 -3.22
C LEU A 202 -3.56 -2.75 -2.14
N TYR A 203 -2.81 -3.77 -1.72
CA TYR A 203 -3.27 -4.77 -0.76
C TYR A 203 -3.04 -4.39 0.71
N ARG A 204 -2.52 -3.21 0.99
CA ARG A 204 -2.22 -2.75 2.36
C ARG A 204 -3.41 -2.83 3.34
N ARG A 205 -4.66 -2.64 2.87
CA ARG A 205 -5.84 -2.71 3.74
C ARG A 205 -6.27 -4.15 4.03
N PRO A 206 -6.48 -5.02 3.01
CA PRO A 206 -6.86 -6.40 3.28
C PRO A 206 -5.74 -7.22 3.92
N ILE A 207 -4.49 -6.89 3.65
CA ILE A 207 -3.31 -7.56 4.22
C ILE A 207 -2.39 -6.49 4.85
N PRO A 208 -2.74 -5.98 6.04
CA PRO A 208 -2.05 -4.81 6.62
C PRO A 208 -0.55 -5.01 6.84
N ARG A 209 -0.07 -6.27 6.76
CA ARG A 209 1.33 -6.66 6.99
C ARG A 209 1.97 -7.29 5.76
N LEU A 210 1.43 -7.01 4.59
CA LEU A 210 1.93 -7.62 3.36
C LEU A 210 3.43 -7.38 3.16
N ARG A 211 3.92 -6.18 3.46
CA ARG A 211 5.35 -5.86 3.37
C ARG A 211 6.20 -6.72 4.29
N GLU A 212 5.80 -6.82 5.56
CA GLU A 212 6.50 -7.62 6.56
C GLU A 212 6.46 -9.12 6.22
N ILE A 213 5.34 -9.59 5.65
CA ILE A 213 5.21 -10.97 5.18
C ILE A 213 6.15 -11.23 4.00
N VAL A 214 6.24 -10.32 3.04
CA VAL A 214 7.14 -10.43 1.89
C VAL A 214 8.61 -10.44 2.35
N GLU A 215 9.00 -9.57 3.28
CA GLU A 215 10.33 -9.56 3.87
C GLU A 215 10.65 -10.85 4.65
N MET A 216 9.66 -11.39 5.34
CA MET A 216 9.80 -12.67 6.03
C MET A 216 9.97 -13.82 5.02
N ILE A 217 9.16 -13.87 3.97
CA ILE A 217 9.31 -14.84 2.87
C ILE A 217 10.72 -14.75 2.27
N ARG A 218 11.23 -13.53 2.03
CA ARG A 218 12.60 -13.31 1.54
C ARG A 218 13.65 -14.00 2.40
N THR A 219 13.47 -13.99 3.71
CA THR A 219 14.43 -14.56 4.67
C THR A 219 14.23 -16.07 4.89
N LEU A 220 12.99 -16.57 4.80
CA LEU A 220 12.67 -17.96 5.08
C LEU A 220 12.77 -18.87 3.86
N ALA A 221 12.53 -18.34 2.65
CA ALA A 221 12.39 -19.12 1.42
C ALA A 221 13.64 -19.04 0.51
N GLU A 222 14.83 -18.97 1.08
CA GLU A 222 16.09 -19.08 0.33
C GLU A 222 16.20 -20.45 -0.36
N GLU A 223 15.79 -21.51 0.34
CA GLU A 223 15.58 -22.86 -0.18
C GLU A 223 14.10 -23.11 -0.42
N TRP A 224 13.73 -24.26 -0.97
CA TRP A 224 12.34 -24.67 -1.12
C TRP A 224 11.69 -24.89 0.26
N VAL A 225 10.61 -24.18 0.52
CA VAL A 225 9.86 -24.26 1.79
C VAL A 225 8.44 -24.75 1.55
N GLU A 226 7.95 -25.55 2.48
CA GLU A 226 6.56 -26.04 2.45
C GLU A 226 5.61 -24.90 2.87
N SER A 227 4.60 -24.63 2.03
CA SER A 227 3.70 -23.49 2.12
C SER A 227 2.95 -23.40 3.45
N ASN A 228 2.39 -24.53 3.94
CA ASN A 228 1.60 -24.54 5.16
C ASN A 228 2.46 -24.36 6.41
N SER A 229 3.71 -24.82 6.39
CA SER A 229 4.65 -24.61 7.50
C SER A 229 5.03 -23.14 7.64
N VAL A 230 5.22 -22.43 6.51
CA VAL A 230 5.46 -20.98 6.52
C VAL A 230 4.20 -20.22 6.96
N LEU A 231 3.02 -20.60 6.47
CA LEU A 231 1.76 -20.01 6.94
C LEU A 231 1.57 -20.21 8.44
N ALA A 232 1.88 -21.39 8.98
CA ALA A 232 1.82 -21.65 10.42
C ALA A 232 2.79 -20.74 11.17
N ALA A 233 4.05 -20.61 10.72
CA ALA A 233 5.06 -19.74 11.31
C ALA A 233 4.66 -18.26 11.26
N CYS A 234 3.97 -17.78 10.21
CA CYS A 234 3.41 -16.43 10.12
C CYS A 234 2.42 -16.12 11.26
N GLY A 235 1.79 -17.12 11.84
CA GLY A 235 0.83 -16.96 12.93
C GLY A 235 -0.30 -15.99 12.56
N SER A 236 -0.50 -14.96 13.37
CA SER A 236 -1.55 -13.95 13.18
C SER A 236 -1.19 -12.84 12.17
N MET A 237 -0.06 -12.94 11.47
CA MET A 237 0.30 -11.94 10.44
C MET A 237 -0.59 -12.08 9.20
N VAL A 238 -0.99 -13.30 8.86
CA VAL A 238 -2.00 -13.60 7.84
C VAL A 238 -3.31 -13.92 8.55
N SER A 239 -4.35 -13.17 8.23
CA SER A 239 -5.69 -13.34 8.80
C SER A 239 -6.73 -13.46 7.70
N GLN A 240 -7.88 -14.03 8.03
CA GLN A 240 -9.03 -14.04 7.13
C GLN A 240 -9.46 -12.60 6.81
N PHE A 241 -10.00 -12.40 5.63
CA PHE A 241 -10.53 -11.12 5.18
C PHE A 241 -11.86 -11.31 4.47
N TYR A 242 -12.95 -10.79 5.04
CA TYR A 242 -14.32 -10.99 4.58
C TYR A 242 -14.63 -12.49 4.37
N TYR A 243 -14.82 -12.92 3.13
CA TYR A 243 -15.16 -14.29 2.75
C TYR A 243 -13.92 -15.17 2.45
N ASP A 244 -12.75 -14.55 2.29
CA ASP A 244 -11.51 -15.29 2.08
C ASP A 244 -10.99 -15.85 3.42
N THR A 245 -10.83 -17.17 3.50
CA THR A 245 -10.18 -17.81 4.64
C THR A 245 -8.71 -17.38 4.72
N ARG A 246 -8.07 -17.66 5.84
CA ARG A 246 -6.63 -17.40 6.01
C ARG A 246 -5.78 -18.08 4.93
N GLU A 247 -6.12 -19.31 4.60
CA GLU A 247 -5.48 -20.13 3.56
C GLU A 247 -5.73 -19.54 2.17
N ALA A 248 -6.95 -19.07 1.90
CA ALA A 248 -7.28 -18.39 0.64
C ALA A 248 -6.50 -17.08 0.49
N VAL A 249 -6.40 -16.26 1.55
CA VAL A 249 -5.56 -15.06 1.54
C VAL A 249 -4.10 -15.42 1.26
N TRP A 250 -3.57 -16.45 1.92
CA TRP A 250 -2.19 -16.90 1.74
C TRP A 250 -1.93 -17.35 0.30
N ASN A 251 -2.72 -18.31 -0.20
CA ASN A 251 -2.48 -18.94 -1.50
C ASN A 251 -2.82 -18.02 -2.67
N GLN A 252 -3.97 -17.34 -2.64
CA GLN A 252 -4.48 -16.57 -3.77
C GLN A 252 -4.02 -15.11 -3.77
N ARG A 253 -3.86 -14.48 -2.58
CA ARG A 253 -3.55 -13.06 -2.50
C ARG A 253 -2.08 -12.78 -2.24
N ILE A 254 -1.33 -13.75 -1.68
CA ILE A 254 0.09 -13.61 -1.40
C ILE A 254 0.91 -14.46 -2.36
N LEU A 255 0.86 -15.79 -2.28
CA LEU A 255 1.75 -16.63 -3.06
C LEU A 255 1.50 -16.51 -4.57
N LYS A 256 0.25 -16.61 -5.01
CA LYS A 256 -0.10 -16.46 -6.44
C LYS A 256 0.36 -15.10 -6.98
N MET A 257 0.11 -14.02 -6.25
CA MET A 257 0.50 -12.69 -6.70
C MET A 257 2.01 -12.49 -6.70
N LEU A 258 2.74 -13.02 -5.71
CA LEU A 258 4.19 -12.98 -5.70
C LEU A 258 4.81 -13.83 -6.82
N THR A 259 4.13 -14.91 -7.25
CA THR A 259 4.54 -15.69 -8.43
C THR A 259 4.34 -14.88 -9.71
N HIS A 260 3.19 -14.23 -9.88
CA HIS A 260 2.96 -13.32 -11.02
C HIS A 260 3.98 -12.18 -11.09
N LEU A 261 4.42 -11.71 -9.94
CA LEU A 261 5.47 -10.69 -9.82
C LEU A 261 6.89 -11.24 -9.98
N GLY A 262 7.07 -12.55 -10.22
CA GLY A 262 8.37 -13.18 -10.34
C GLY A 262 9.21 -13.16 -9.06
N VAL A 263 8.62 -12.80 -7.92
CA VAL A 263 9.30 -12.71 -6.62
C VAL A 263 9.58 -14.10 -6.06
N ILE A 264 8.63 -15.01 -6.20
CA ILE A 264 8.79 -16.42 -5.83
C ILE A 264 8.45 -17.31 -7.03
N ARG A 265 8.89 -18.55 -6.95
CA ARG A 265 8.43 -19.65 -7.80
C ARG A 265 7.70 -20.68 -6.95
N LEU A 266 6.65 -21.28 -7.52
CA LEU A 266 5.88 -22.34 -6.88
C LEU A 266 6.39 -23.71 -7.33
N GLY A 267 6.15 -24.72 -6.50
CA GLY A 267 6.49 -26.09 -6.80
C GLY A 267 5.46 -27.06 -6.25
N PHE A 268 5.25 -28.17 -7.01
CA PHE A 268 4.29 -29.21 -6.67
C PHE A 268 4.91 -30.58 -6.95
N ASP A 269 4.60 -31.57 -6.13
CA ASP A 269 4.90 -32.96 -6.38
C ASP A 269 3.66 -33.70 -6.85
N GLN A 270 3.81 -34.69 -7.71
CA GLN A 270 2.67 -35.44 -8.30
C GLN A 270 1.91 -36.31 -7.30
N GLU A 271 2.55 -36.67 -6.19
CA GLU A 271 2.02 -37.65 -5.22
C GLU A 271 1.48 -36.98 -3.93
N SER A 272 1.71 -35.68 -3.73
CA SER A 272 1.25 -34.96 -2.55
C SER A 272 0.55 -33.65 -2.93
N ASP A 273 -0.50 -33.29 -2.19
CA ASP A 273 -1.14 -31.98 -2.31
C ASP A 273 -0.28 -30.86 -1.70
N GLU A 274 0.99 -31.13 -1.40
CA GLU A 274 1.88 -30.17 -0.78
C GLU A 274 2.37 -29.14 -1.78
N GLN A 275 2.13 -27.88 -1.46
CA GLN A 275 2.65 -26.75 -2.21
C GLN A 275 3.96 -26.27 -1.60
N TRP A 276 4.95 -26.11 -2.45
CA TRP A 276 6.27 -25.59 -2.10
C TRP A 276 6.50 -24.26 -2.82
N PHE A 277 7.33 -23.42 -2.25
CA PHE A 277 7.78 -22.21 -2.94
C PHE A 277 9.20 -21.85 -2.55
N GLN A 278 9.84 -21.06 -3.40
CA GLN A 278 11.19 -20.57 -3.19
C GLN A 278 11.31 -19.14 -3.71
N MET A 279 12.07 -18.31 -3.02
CA MET A 279 12.44 -16.96 -3.48
C MET A 279 13.28 -17.05 -4.76
N THR A 280 12.98 -16.23 -5.76
CA THR A 280 13.78 -16.14 -6.98
C THR A 280 14.94 -15.17 -6.80
N ASN A 281 15.96 -15.24 -7.68
CA ASN A 281 17.03 -14.24 -7.71
C ASN A 281 16.48 -12.86 -8.03
N LEU A 282 15.51 -12.77 -8.97
CA LEU A 282 14.82 -11.53 -9.27
C LEU A 282 14.12 -10.97 -8.03
N GLY A 283 13.41 -11.81 -7.27
CA GLY A 283 12.76 -11.41 -6.03
C GLY A 283 13.75 -10.88 -5.00
N GLN A 284 14.90 -11.50 -4.84
CA GLN A 284 15.97 -11.00 -3.97
C GLN A 284 16.46 -9.62 -4.40
N GLU A 285 16.71 -9.42 -5.70
CA GLU A 285 17.14 -8.13 -6.25
C GLU A 285 16.09 -7.04 -6.05
N LEU A 286 14.81 -7.32 -6.37
CA LEU A 286 13.71 -6.37 -6.25
C LEU A 286 13.48 -5.93 -4.80
N LEU A 287 13.70 -6.82 -3.83
CA LEU A 287 13.47 -6.55 -2.41
C LEU A 287 14.71 -5.98 -1.70
N THR A 288 15.90 -6.06 -2.30
CA THR A 288 17.15 -5.54 -1.72
C THR A 288 17.34 -4.04 -2.03
N GLN A 289 16.74 -3.53 -3.08
CA GLN A 289 16.85 -2.12 -3.43
C GLN A 289 16.08 -1.26 -2.42
N ASP A 290 16.79 -0.32 -1.78
CA ASP A 290 16.31 0.57 -0.70
C ASP A 290 15.07 1.41 -1.05
N GLU A 291 14.65 1.45 -2.31
CA GLU A 291 13.44 2.18 -2.75
C GLU A 291 12.13 1.62 -2.16
N LEU A 292 12.11 0.38 -1.64
CA LEU A 292 10.98 -0.10 -0.84
C LEU A 292 10.84 0.67 0.48
N GLN A 293 11.92 1.29 0.96
CA GLN A 293 11.89 2.15 2.16
C GLN A 293 11.38 3.57 1.86
N LEU A 294 11.60 4.06 0.64
CA LEU A 294 11.20 5.42 0.23
C LEU A 294 9.69 5.58 -0.03
N VAL A 295 8.96 4.48 -0.21
CA VAL A 295 7.50 4.54 -0.45
C VAL A 295 6.70 4.92 0.79
N ASP A 296 7.29 4.85 2.00
CA ASP A 296 6.64 5.38 3.20
C ASP A 296 6.85 6.91 3.37
N GLU A 297 7.79 7.51 2.66
CA GLU A 297 8.12 8.94 2.80
C GLU A 297 7.79 9.81 1.58
N THR A 298 7.70 9.23 0.39
CA THR A 298 7.11 9.94 -0.75
C THR A 298 5.65 9.56 -0.86
N SER A 299 4.87 10.14 0.01
CA SER A 299 3.45 10.30 -0.15
C SER A 299 3.16 10.92 -1.52
N HIS A 300 2.86 10.11 -2.53
CA HIS A 300 1.73 10.50 -3.34
C HIS A 300 0.58 10.54 -2.33
N SER A 301 0.18 11.72 -1.93
CA SER A 301 -0.88 11.93 -0.97
C SER A 301 -2.10 11.16 -1.50
N GLN A 302 -2.31 9.95 -0.95
CA GLN A 302 -3.60 9.33 -1.13
C GLN A 302 -4.57 10.36 -0.59
N ALA A 303 -5.51 10.76 -1.45
CA ALA A 303 -6.59 11.59 -1.06
C ALA A 303 -7.13 11.08 0.29
N SER A 304 -6.78 11.78 1.35
CA SER A 304 -7.00 11.38 2.74
C SER A 304 -7.99 12.28 3.44
N ILE A 305 -8.41 13.36 2.75
CA ILE A 305 -9.32 14.35 3.30
C ILE A 305 -10.51 14.60 2.37
N ILE A 306 -11.62 15.01 2.97
CA ILE A 306 -12.80 15.53 2.26
C ILE A 306 -13.02 16.96 2.71
N VAL A 307 -12.95 17.91 1.78
CA VAL A 307 -13.29 19.31 2.04
C VAL A 307 -14.76 19.52 1.79
N GLN A 308 -15.46 20.02 2.81
CA GLN A 308 -16.90 20.28 2.74
C GLN A 308 -17.21 21.76 2.44
N PRO A 309 -18.38 22.07 1.84
CA PRO A 309 -18.78 23.45 1.55
C PRO A 309 -18.91 24.37 2.78
N ASN A 310 -19.03 23.79 3.98
CA ASN A 310 -19.10 24.50 5.27
C ASN A 310 -17.71 24.77 5.88
N PHE A 311 -16.62 24.64 5.09
CA PHE A 311 -15.22 24.81 5.52
C PHE A 311 -14.71 23.77 6.52
N GLU A 312 -15.39 22.65 6.67
CA GLU A 312 -14.91 21.52 7.42
C GLU A 312 -14.06 20.60 6.53
N VAL A 313 -12.97 20.10 7.10
CA VAL A 313 -12.06 19.14 6.46
C VAL A 313 -12.08 17.86 7.28
N MET A 314 -12.65 16.82 6.72
CA MET A 314 -12.71 15.50 7.34
C MET A 314 -11.46 14.71 6.93
N VAL A 315 -10.69 14.25 7.90
CA VAL A 315 -9.55 13.34 7.67
C VAL A 315 -10.07 11.91 7.72
N THR A 316 -10.14 11.27 6.54
CA THR A 316 -10.67 9.90 6.40
C THR A 316 -9.61 8.83 6.59
N VAL A 317 -8.34 9.20 6.39
CA VAL A 317 -7.17 8.35 6.63
C VAL A 317 -6.16 9.15 7.45
N HIS A 318 -5.75 8.61 8.57
CA HIS A 318 -4.74 9.23 9.43
C HIS A 318 -3.41 9.37 8.69
N ASP A 319 -3.05 10.61 8.36
CA ASP A 319 -1.77 10.99 7.81
C ASP A 319 -1.21 12.14 8.65
N SER A 320 -0.19 11.85 9.44
CA SER A 320 0.43 12.81 10.34
C SER A 320 1.06 14.02 9.62
N GLN A 321 1.48 13.85 8.35
CA GLN A 321 2.05 14.94 7.56
C GLN A 321 0.92 15.85 7.05
N VAL A 322 -0.15 15.30 6.52
CA VAL A 322 -1.33 16.06 6.08
C VAL A 322 -1.96 16.80 7.26
N GLU A 323 -2.11 16.14 8.42
CA GLU A 323 -2.67 16.78 9.62
C GLU A 323 -1.77 17.87 10.18
N SER A 324 -0.45 17.69 10.16
CA SER A 324 0.51 18.73 10.55
C SER A 324 0.40 19.96 9.66
N VAL A 325 0.20 19.76 8.34
CA VAL A 325 -0.01 20.86 7.41
C VAL A 325 -1.38 21.49 7.62
N LEU A 326 -2.46 20.68 7.77
CA LEU A 326 -3.81 21.21 8.04
C LEU A 326 -3.86 22.10 9.28
N SER A 327 -3.20 21.72 10.36
CA SER A 327 -3.18 22.47 11.63
C SER A 327 -2.54 23.84 11.54
N GLN A 328 -1.80 24.14 10.47
CA GLN A 328 -1.20 25.46 10.25
C GLN A 328 -2.25 26.55 9.97
N PHE A 329 -3.37 26.16 9.31
CA PHE A 329 -4.40 27.09 8.86
C PHE A 329 -5.83 26.64 9.17
N ALA A 330 -6.00 25.59 9.97
CA ALA A 330 -7.29 25.06 10.38
C ALA A 330 -7.28 24.63 11.84
N ASP A 331 -8.42 24.71 12.50
CA ASP A 331 -8.60 24.34 13.90
C ASP A 331 -9.24 22.95 14.00
N LEU A 332 -8.70 22.09 14.87
CA LEU A 332 -9.25 20.78 15.14
C LEU A 332 -10.57 20.91 15.92
N LEU A 333 -11.70 20.48 15.32
CA LEU A 333 -13.01 20.46 15.95
C LEU A 333 -13.30 19.16 16.69
N SER A 334 -12.90 18.04 16.10
CA SER A 334 -13.19 16.72 16.65
C SER A 334 -12.00 15.79 16.42
N ALA A 335 -11.63 15.06 17.49
CA ALA A 335 -10.54 14.09 17.50
C ALA A 335 -11.04 12.63 17.62
N GLY A 336 -12.26 12.33 17.16
CA GLY A 336 -12.83 10.97 17.14
C GLY A 336 -12.20 10.04 16.13
N SER A 337 -12.89 8.97 15.77
CA SER A 337 -12.48 8.02 14.72
C SER A 337 -12.29 8.68 13.34
N ILE A 338 -12.99 9.78 13.11
CA ILE A 338 -12.79 10.71 12.00
C ILE A 338 -12.41 12.04 12.63
N ARG A 339 -11.25 12.58 12.27
CA ARG A 339 -10.85 13.93 12.70
C ARG A 339 -11.47 14.96 11.78
N ILE A 340 -11.99 16.03 12.38
CA ILE A 340 -12.63 17.14 11.66
C ILE A 340 -11.88 18.40 12.02
N TYR A 341 -11.35 19.06 11.01
CA TYR A 341 -10.75 20.38 11.09
C TYR A 341 -11.71 21.41 10.51
N ARG A 342 -11.66 22.66 10.97
CA ARG A 342 -12.42 23.78 10.40
C ARG A 342 -11.47 24.89 10.00
N ILE A 343 -11.62 25.35 8.77
CA ILE A 343 -10.91 26.49 8.23
C ILE A 343 -11.71 27.74 8.57
N LEU A 344 -11.13 28.65 9.31
CA LEU A 344 -11.71 29.94 9.68
C LEU A 344 -10.79 31.06 9.22
N GLU A 345 -11.35 32.25 8.96
CA GLU A 345 -10.55 33.43 8.64
C GLU A 345 -9.46 33.70 9.69
N GLN A 346 -9.82 33.57 10.97
CA GLN A 346 -8.88 33.73 12.08
C GLN A 346 -7.75 32.68 12.07
N SER A 347 -8.05 31.43 11.69
CA SER A 347 -7.02 30.40 11.60
C SER A 347 -6.08 30.64 10.43
N VAL A 348 -6.59 31.19 9.32
CA VAL A 348 -5.78 31.62 8.17
C VAL A 348 -4.87 32.81 8.55
N GLN A 349 -5.41 33.84 9.20
CA GLN A 349 -4.64 34.98 9.69
C GLN A 349 -3.50 34.55 10.64
N ARG A 350 -3.80 33.65 11.58
CA ARG A 350 -2.81 33.12 12.52
C ARG A 350 -1.69 32.36 11.80
N GLY A 351 -2.01 31.54 10.81
CA GLY A 351 -1.02 30.81 10.02
C GLY A 351 -0.11 31.74 9.20
N LEU A 352 -0.70 32.75 8.57
CA LEU A 352 0.05 33.77 7.82
C LEU A 352 0.95 34.63 8.75
N ALA A 353 0.46 35.01 9.92
CA ALA A 353 1.24 35.71 10.93
C ALA A 353 2.40 34.88 11.47
N ALA A 354 2.23 33.57 11.57
CA ALA A 354 3.28 32.62 11.95
C ALA A 354 4.32 32.37 10.83
N GLY A 355 4.10 32.93 9.63
CA GLY A 355 5.03 32.83 8.51
C GLY A 355 4.90 31.54 7.70
N TYR A 356 3.81 30.78 7.86
CA TYR A 356 3.56 29.59 7.06
C TYR A 356 3.19 29.94 5.61
N ASP A 357 3.57 29.06 4.67
CA ASP A 357 3.32 29.21 3.23
C ASP A 357 1.89 28.77 2.88
N PHE A 358 1.02 29.73 2.67
CA PHE A 358 -0.38 29.48 2.35
C PHE A 358 -0.58 28.86 0.97
N ALA A 359 0.23 29.22 -0.01
CA ALA A 359 0.14 28.63 -1.35
C ALA A 359 0.50 27.14 -1.33
N ARG A 360 1.56 26.78 -0.60
CA ARG A 360 1.95 25.39 -0.36
C ARG A 360 0.87 24.63 0.41
N TRP A 361 0.28 25.22 1.43
CA TRP A 361 -0.81 24.64 2.20
C TRP A 361 -2.04 24.33 1.32
N ARG A 362 -2.46 25.29 0.46
CA ARG A 362 -3.55 25.08 -0.48
C ARG A 362 -3.26 23.95 -1.49
N ALA A 363 -2.03 23.91 -1.99
CA ALA A 363 -1.60 22.82 -2.87
C ALA A 363 -1.69 21.46 -2.17
N THR A 364 -1.26 21.37 -0.91
CA THR A 364 -1.39 20.14 -0.10
C THR A 364 -2.86 19.78 0.13
N LEU A 365 -3.72 20.77 0.43
CA LEU A 365 -5.16 20.55 0.60
C LEU A 365 -5.80 19.98 -0.67
N ALA A 366 -5.48 20.53 -1.84
CA ALA A 366 -5.98 20.07 -3.13
C ALA A 366 -5.47 18.66 -3.46
N GLN A 367 -4.19 18.40 -3.19
CA GLN A 367 -3.55 17.12 -3.46
C GLN A 367 -4.07 15.99 -2.54
N ALA A 368 -4.34 16.31 -1.27
CA ALA A 368 -4.85 15.36 -0.29
C ALA A 368 -6.38 15.15 -0.38
N SER A 369 -7.10 15.94 -1.15
CA SER A 369 -8.56 15.87 -1.24
C SER A 369 -9.03 14.71 -2.12
N ILE A 370 -10.00 13.93 -1.62
CA ILE A 370 -10.64 12.80 -2.35
C ILE A 370 -11.49 13.29 -3.54
N GLY A 371 -11.87 14.55 -3.54
CA GLY A 371 -12.65 15.17 -4.60
C GLY A 371 -12.26 16.63 -4.82
N PRO A 372 -12.87 17.32 -5.78
CA PRO A 372 -12.57 18.73 -6.00
C PRO A 372 -12.94 19.54 -4.76
N ILE A 373 -12.11 20.53 -4.42
CA ILE A 373 -12.45 21.50 -3.37
C ILE A 373 -13.70 22.25 -3.79
N PRO A 374 -14.71 22.40 -2.92
CA PRO A 374 -15.91 23.17 -3.25
C PRO A 374 -15.57 24.60 -3.67
N GLY A 375 -16.15 25.04 -4.78
CA GLY A 375 -15.81 26.34 -5.39
C GLY A 375 -16.04 27.56 -4.51
N ASN A 376 -16.97 27.48 -3.54
CA ASN A 376 -17.14 28.53 -2.52
C ASN A 376 -15.96 28.56 -1.56
N VAL A 377 -15.44 27.41 -1.12
CA VAL A 377 -14.28 27.32 -0.24
C VAL A 377 -13.03 27.84 -0.96
N GLU A 378 -12.77 27.37 -2.16
CA GLU A 378 -11.60 27.80 -2.95
C GLU A 378 -11.59 29.31 -3.17
N ARG A 379 -12.74 29.91 -3.55
CA ARG A 379 -12.87 31.35 -3.74
C ARG A 379 -12.60 32.12 -2.46
N THR A 380 -13.20 31.72 -1.35
CA THR A 380 -13.02 32.40 -0.07
C THR A 380 -11.59 32.29 0.44
N LEU A 381 -10.91 31.16 0.22
CA LEU A 381 -9.50 31.01 0.59
C LEU A 381 -8.59 31.97 -0.20
N ILE A 382 -8.88 32.19 -1.49
CA ILE A 382 -8.15 33.16 -2.31
C ILE A 382 -8.42 34.58 -1.85
N GLU A 383 -9.67 34.90 -1.48
CA GLU A 383 -10.04 36.21 -0.93
C GLU A 383 -9.32 36.52 0.37
N TRP A 384 -9.27 35.57 1.31
CA TRP A 384 -8.56 35.74 2.58
C TRP A 384 -7.04 35.89 2.38
N GLU A 385 -6.43 35.11 1.47
CA GLU A 385 -5.01 35.27 1.10
C GLU A 385 -4.74 36.71 0.60
N THR A 386 -5.60 37.22 -0.29
CA THR A 386 -5.42 38.52 -0.92
C THR A 386 -5.59 39.69 0.07
N MET A 387 -6.57 39.59 0.97
CA MET A 387 -6.82 40.59 2.01
C MET A 387 -5.64 40.72 2.98
N HIS A 388 -5.07 39.57 3.41
CA HIS A 388 -4.00 39.58 4.40
C HIS A 388 -2.58 39.73 3.80
N ALA A 389 -2.40 39.49 2.49
CA ALA A 389 -1.18 39.84 1.78
C ALA A 389 -1.00 41.37 1.69
N SER A 390 -2.09 42.13 1.69
CA SER A 390 -2.10 43.58 1.60
C SER A 390 -1.77 44.29 2.95
N GLU A 391 -1.85 43.56 4.05
CA GLU A 391 -1.59 44.08 5.41
C GLU A 391 -0.14 43.92 5.90
N ARG A 392 0.73 43.30 5.08
CA ARG A 392 2.16 43.24 5.44
C ARG A 392 2.78 44.62 5.26
N PRO A 393 3.24 45.30 6.35
CA PRO A 393 4.03 46.50 6.18
C PRO A 393 5.33 46.14 5.49
N LEU A 394 5.66 46.86 4.43
CA LEU A 394 6.97 46.85 3.79
C LEU A 394 7.99 47.20 4.88
N SER A 395 8.58 46.16 5.53
CA SER A 395 9.74 46.37 6.39
C SER A 395 10.93 46.62 5.49
N SER A 396 11.30 47.89 5.43
CA SER A 396 12.57 48.44 4.94
C SER A 396 13.76 47.80 5.65
#